data_a3a7fd7fa9cc87118d469a9d0781e371
#
_entry.id   a3a7fd7fa9cc87118d469a9d0781e371
#
_cell.length_a   1.000
_cell.length_b   1.000
_cell.length_c   1.000
_cell.angle_alpha   90.00
_cell.angle_beta   90.00
_cell.angle_gamma   90.00
#
_symmetry.space_group_name_H-M   'P 1'
#
loop_
_entity.id
_entity.type
_entity.pdbx_description
1 polymer ?
#
loop_
_entity_poly.entity_id
_entity_poly.type
_entity_poly.pdbx_seq_one_letter_code
_entity_poly.pdbx_strand_id
1 'polypeptide(L)'
;MLKTYLIVACCLCVSFCFSQTADKDSSSKTMYIQHATKDSGLLDNAKTSLKVYPNPAKNKISMEVKGFEPGMAIVKIIDTKGKIWRVDNRLLTDGNEEIPMFLQLNPGIYFISVTEKAKTSKKKLIIF
;
A
#
# COMPACT_ATOMS: atom_id res chain seq x y z
N MET A 1 50.31 31.06 -23.52
CA MET A 1 50.88 29.85 -24.15
C MET A 1 49.78 28.85 -24.31
N LEU A 2 49.51 28.59 -25.54
CA LEU A 2 48.42 27.83 -26.11
C LEU A 2 48.72 26.33 -26.03
N LYS A 3 47.80 25.49 -25.53
CA LYS A 3 47.81 24.04 -25.85
C LYS A 3 46.40 23.54 -25.99
N THR A 4 45.98 23.52 -27.23
CA THR A 4 44.87 22.80 -27.79
C THR A 4 45.10 21.29 -27.70
N TYR A 5 44.20 20.54 -27.09
CA TYR A 5 44.08 19.10 -27.31
C TYR A 5 42.78 18.76 -27.98
N LEU A 6 42.90 18.44 -29.23
CA LEU A 6 41.91 17.86 -30.11
C LEU A 6 41.76 16.39 -29.71
N ILE A 7 40.59 15.98 -29.25
CA ILE A 7 40.28 14.56 -29.07
C ILE A 7 39.27 14.17 -30.13
N VAL A 8 39.76 13.34 -31.01
CA VAL A 8 39.06 12.73 -32.14
C VAL A 8 37.95 11.81 -31.62
N ALA A 9 36.75 12.06 -32.13
CA ALA A 9 35.59 11.21 -31.94
C ALA A 9 35.78 9.91 -32.72
N CYS A 10 35.70 8.77 -32.07
CA CYS A 10 35.57 7.49 -32.71
C CYS A 10 34.14 6.99 -32.59
N CYS A 11 33.37 7.22 -33.65
CA CYS A 11 32.08 6.60 -33.87
C CYS A 11 32.25 5.12 -34.15
N LEU A 12 31.78 4.27 -33.24
CA LEU A 12 31.50 2.88 -33.53
C LEU A 12 29.99 2.66 -33.47
N CYS A 13 29.37 2.74 -34.65
CA CYS A 13 28.03 2.27 -34.87
C CYS A 13 28.02 0.72 -34.82
N VAL A 14 27.49 0.18 -33.75
CA VAL A 14 27.13 -1.24 -33.73
C VAL A 14 25.66 -1.33 -34.12
N SER A 15 25.44 -1.65 -35.39
CA SER A 15 24.13 -2.02 -35.94
C SER A 15 23.75 -3.40 -35.44
N PHE A 16 22.85 -3.47 -34.47
CA PHE A 16 22.23 -4.74 -34.08
C PHE A 16 21.02 -4.97 -34.98
N CYS A 17 21.18 -5.78 -36.02
CA CYS A 17 20.08 -6.34 -36.78
C CYS A 17 19.32 -7.33 -35.91
N PHE A 18 18.12 -6.93 -35.48
CA PHE A 18 17.16 -7.86 -34.89
C PHE A 18 16.29 -8.45 -36.02
N SER A 19 16.56 -9.72 -36.36
CA SER A 19 15.76 -10.48 -37.30
C SER A 19 14.44 -10.87 -36.65
N GLN A 20 13.33 -10.36 -37.20
CA GLN A 20 11.98 -10.79 -36.86
C GLN A 20 11.65 -12.03 -37.70
N THR A 21 11.53 -13.17 -37.05
CA THR A 21 10.86 -14.33 -37.66
C THR A 21 9.37 -14.23 -37.27
N ALA A 22 8.56 -14.03 -38.30
CA ALA A 22 7.13 -14.15 -38.22
C ALA A 22 6.74 -15.63 -38.34
N ASP A 23 6.18 -16.19 -37.27
CA ASP A 23 5.41 -17.41 -37.40
C ASP A 23 3.93 -17.08 -37.12
N LYS A 24 3.18 -17.21 -38.22
CA LYS A 24 1.72 -17.30 -38.21
C LYS A 24 1.35 -18.70 -37.74
N ASP A 25 0.65 -18.79 -36.60
CA ASP A 25 -0.30 -19.88 -36.50
C ASP A 25 -1.56 -19.41 -35.74
N SER A 26 -2.63 -19.66 -36.47
CA SER A 26 -4.01 -19.36 -36.13
C SER A 26 -4.52 -20.44 -35.18
N SER A 27 -4.85 -20.06 -33.95
CA SER A 27 -5.86 -20.80 -33.19
C SER A 27 -6.49 -19.91 -32.14
N SER A 28 -7.72 -19.55 -32.40
CA SER A 28 -8.63 -18.89 -31.52
C SER A 28 -8.84 -19.72 -30.24
N LYS A 29 -8.29 -19.29 -29.13
CA LYS A 29 -8.72 -19.74 -27.81
C LYS A 29 -8.93 -18.52 -26.93
N THR A 30 -10.19 -18.14 -26.80
CA THR A 30 -10.68 -17.17 -25.83
C THR A 30 -10.17 -17.59 -24.45
N MET A 31 -9.11 -16.94 -24.01
CA MET A 31 -8.53 -17.17 -22.69
C MET A 31 -9.12 -16.10 -21.78
N TYR A 32 -10.10 -16.50 -21.01
CA TYR A 32 -10.56 -15.71 -19.88
C TYR A 32 -9.35 -15.45 -18.99
N ILE A 33 -8.95 -14.20 -18.90
CA ILE A 33 -7.95 -13.78 -17.90
C ILE A 33 -8.66 -13.86 -16.54
N GLN A 34 -8.58 -15.03 -15.94
CA GLN A 34 -8.76 -15.12 -14.50
C GLN A 34 -7.61 -14.35 -13.89
N HIS A 35 -7.92 -13.23 -13.27
CA HIS A 35 -7.03 -12.64 -12.28
C HIS A 35 -6.85 -13.67 -11.17
N ALA A 36 -5.89 -14.54 -11.35
CA ALA A 36 -5.35 -15.31 -10.27
C ALA A 36 -4.68 -14.30 -9.33
N THR A 37 -5.39 -13.92 -8.31
CA THR A 37 -4.77 -13.45 -7.08
C THR A 37 -3.79 -14.53 -6.68
N LYS A 38 -2.51 -14.25 -6.90
CA LYS A 38 -1.41 -15.10 -6.51
C LYS A 38 -1.41 -15.15 -5.00
N ASP A 39 -2.12 -16.13 -4.49
CA ASP A 39 -2.07 -16.53 -3.10
C ASP A 39 -0.64 -17.03 -2.86
N SER A 40 0.21 -16.12 -2.40
CA SER A 40 1.53 -16.49 -1.91
C SER A 40 1.31 -17.17 -0.58
N GLY A 41 1.04 -18.47 -0.67
CA GLY A 41 1.01 -19.34 0.48
C GLY A 41 2.36 -19.37 1.19
N LEU A 42 2.29 -19.69 2.45
CA LEU A 42 3.34 -20.11 3.38
C LEU A 42 4.05 -18.97 4.11
N LEU A 43 3.31 -18.37 5.00
CA LEU A 43 3.63 -18.20 6.42
C LEU A 43 2.28 -17.92 7.08
N ASP A 44 2.00 -18.59 8.15
CA ASP A 44 0.78 -18.46 8.96
C ASP A 44 0.76 -17.06 9.60
N ASN A 45 0.64 -16.04 8.74
CA ASN A 45 0.43 -14.68 9.16
C ASN A 45 -1.01 -14.62 9.63
N ALA A 46 -1.22 -14.74 10.94
CA ALA A 46 -2.47 -14.39 11.56
C ALA A 46 -2.96 -13.09 10.90
N LYS A 47 -4.01 -13.22 10.09
CA LYS A 47 -4.52 -12.14 9.24
C LYS A 47 -4.89 -10.96 10.14
N THR A 48 -4.14 -9.87 10.05
CA THR A 48 -4.47 -8.67 10.80
C THR A 48 -5.84 -8.14 10.41
N SER A 49 -6.61 -7.73 11.38
CA SER A 49 -7.96 -7.19 11.19
C SER A 49 -8.10 -5.86 11.92
N LEU A 50 -8.77 -4.92 11.27
CA LEU A 50 -9.13 -3.63 11.83
C LEU A 50 -10.63 -3.40 11.61
N LYS A 51 -11.37 -3.26 12.71
CA LYS A 51 -12.75 -2.78 12.68
C LYS A 51 -12.81 -1.39 13.28
N VAL A 52 -13.69 -0.56 12.77
CA VAL A 52 -13.89 0.82 13.22
C VAL A 52 -15.37 1.06 13.41
N TYR A 53 -15.77 1.48 14.59
CA TYR A 53 -17.16 1.76 14.92
C TYR A 53 -17.32 2.91 15.93
N PRO A 54 -18.44 3.63 15.87
CA PRO A 54 -19.43 3.58 14.81
C PRO A 54 -18.83 4.04 13.47
N ASN A 55 -19.41 3.60 12.37
CA ASN A 55 -19.06 4.06 11.04
C ASN A 55 -20.33 4.05 10.16
N PRO A 56 -20.93 5.21 9.86
CA PRO A 56 -20.43 6.57 10.05
C PRO A 56 -20.27 7.03 11.50
N ALA A 57 -19.34 7.95 11.71
CA ALA A 57 -19.01 8.54 13.00
C ALA A 57 -19.12 10.07 12.98
N LYS A 58 -19.20 10.68 14.17
CA LYS A 58 -19.15 12.14 14.34
C LYS A 58 -17.80 12.58 14.89
N ASN A 59 -17.57 12.34 16.18
CA ASN A 59 -16.40 12.84 16.90
C ASN A 59 -15.70 11.78 17.76
N LYS A 60 -16.20 10.56 17.78
CA LYS A 60 -15.63 9.46 18.55
C LYS A 60 -15.77 8.14 17.77
N ILE A 61 -14.73 7.35 17.82
CA ILE A 61 -14.72 5.98 17.31
C ILE A 61 -14.02 5.06 18.29
N SER A 62 -14.26 3.77 18.15
CA SER A 62 -13.44 2.70 18.69
C SER A 62 -12.86 1.90 17.53
N MET A 63 -11.60 1.49 17.67
CA MET A 63 -10.90 0.62 16.73
C MET A 63 -10.63 -0.72 17.41
N GLU A 64 -11.20 -1.79 16.88
CA GLU A 64 -10.85 -3.16 17.26
C GLU A 64 -9.73 -3.64 16.35
N VAL A 65 -8.54 -3.87 16.92
CA VAL A 65 -7.37 -4.43 16.23
C VAL A 65 -7.19 -5.88 16.62
N LYS A 66 -6.85 -6.74 15.65
CA LYS A 66 -6.58 -8.17 15.89
C LYS A 66 -5.44 -8.68 15.01
N GLY A 67 -4.68 -9.65 15.53
CA GLY A 67 -3.60 -10.30 14.80
C GLY A 67 -2.32 -9.48 14.66
N PHE A 68 -2.20 -8.39 15.41
CA PHE A 68 -0.96 -7.64 15.57
C PHE A 68 -0.09 -8.28 16.66
N GLU A 69 1.14 -7.84 16.76
CA GLU A 69 2.02 -8.24 17.87
C GLU A 69 2.01 -7.16 18.96
N PRO A 70 2.32 -7.53 20.21
CA PRO A 70 2.60 -6.52 21.22
C PRO A 70 3.73 -5.60 20.79
N GLY A 71 3.53 -4.28 20.94
CA GLY A 71 4.53 -3.29 20.53
C GLY A 71 3.94 -1.96 20.13
N MET A 72 4.80 -1.08 19.62
CA MET A 72 4.38 0.24 19.16
C MET A 72 3.74 0.18 17.79
N ALA A 73 2.47 0.51 17.72
CA ALA A 73 1.72 0.65 16.48
C ALA A 73 1.53 2.13 16.13
N ILE A 74 1.57 2.43 14.84
CA ILE A 74 1.29 3.76 14.29
C ILE A 74 -0.12 3.75 13.69
N VAL A 75 -0.98 4.60 14.23
CA VAL A 75 -2.32 4.84 13.72
C VAL A 75 -2.29 6.12 12.89
N LYS A 76 -2.71 6.04 11.62
CA LYS A 76 -2.80 7.21 10.73
C LYS A 76 -4.22 7.40 10.25
N ILE A 77 -4.66 8.65 10.16
CA ILE A 77 -5.90 9.05 9.50
C ILE A 77 -5.53 9.85 8.26
N ILE A 78 -6.02 9.42 7.11
CA ILE A 78 -5.64 9.92 5.80
C ILE A 78 -6.93 10.20 5.02
N ASP A 79 -7.01 11.32 4.30
CA ASP A 79 -8.14 11.61 3.42
C ASP A 79 -8.04 10.88 2.06
N THR A 80 -9.03 11.08 1.21
CA THR A 80 -9.08 10.48 -0.13
C THR A 80 -8.02 11.02 -1.09
N LYS A 81 -7.38 12.15 -0.77
CA LYS A 81 -6.28 12.75 -1.54
C LYS A 81 -4.91 12.32 -1.05
N GLY A 82 -4.85 11.50 0.01
CA GLY A 82 -3.60 11.03 0.60
C GLY A 82 -3.01 11.97 1.65
N LYS A 83 -3.68 13.07 2.01
CA LYS A 83 -3.23 13.96 3.07
C LYS A 83 -3.41 13.29 4.42
N ILE A 84 -2.37 13.28 5.22
CA ILE A 84 -2.40 12.78 6.59
C ILE A 84 -2.97 13.87 7.50
N TRP A 85 -4.05 13.55 8.19
CA TRP A 85 -4.72 14.43 9.14
C TRP A 85 -4.27 14.19 10.58
N ARG A 86 -3.91 12.95 10.90
CA ARG A 86 -3.48 12.58 12.24
C ARG A 86 -2.53 11.39 12.21
N VAL A 87 -1.56 11.40 13.13
CA VAL A 87 -0.68 10.28 13.42
C VAL A 87 -0.63 10.11 14.93
N ASP A 88 -0.99 8.94 15.42
CA ASP A 88 -0.91 8.57 16.83
C ASP A 88 -0.05 7.33 16.99
N ASN A 89 0.80 7.32 17.99
CA ASN A 89 1.51 6.13 18.41
C ASN A 89 0.74 5.46 19.54
N ARG A 90 0.52 4.15 19.42
CA ARG A 90 -0.21 3.34 20.41
C ARG A 90 0.61 2.13 20.79
N LEU A 91 0.74 1.90 22.08
CA LEU A 91 1.31 0.66 22.56
C LEU A 91 0.21 -0.40 22.56
N LEU A 92 0.41 -1.46 21.79
CA LEU A 92 -0.44 -2.66 21.83
C LEU A 92 0.12 -3.61 22.89
N THR A 93 -0.73 -4.07 23.81
CA THR A 93 -0.31 -4.94 24.92
C THR A 93 -0.37 -6.41 24.54
N ASP A 94 -1.40 -6.80 23.78
CA ASP A 94 -1.56 -8.19 23.31
C ASP A 94 -1.84 -8.29 21.80
N GLY A 95 -1.98 -7.16 21.10
CA GLY A 95 -2.29 -7.13 19.68
C GLY A 95 -3.75 -7.45 19.32
N ASN A 96 -4.62 -7.61 20.31
CA ASN A 96 -6.06 -7.84 20.18
C ASN A 96 -6.81 -6.90 21.11
N GLU A 97 -6.91 -5.63 20.74
CA GLU A 97 -7.36 -4.56 21.62
C GLU A 97 -8.44 -3.70 20.99
N GLU A 98 -9.19 -3.03 21.85
CA GLU A 98 -10.08 -1.95 21.48
C GLU A 98 -9.45 -0.60 21.86
N ILE A 99 -9.26 0.27 20.88
CA ILE A 99 -8.60 1.57 21.03
C ILE A 99 -9.64 2.68 20.79
N PRO A 100 -10.11 3.37 21.83
CA PRO A 100 -10.97 4.53 21.66
C PRO A 100 -10.18 5.73 21.13
N MET A 101 -10.79 6.51 20.23
CA MET A 101 -10.19 7.71 19.67
C MET A 101 -11.23 8.81 19.50
N PHE A 102 -10.89 10.03 19.95
CA PHE A 102 -11.65 11.23 19.66
C PHE A 102 -11.15 11.86 18.36
N LEU A 103 -12.08 12.31 17.53
CA LEU A 103 -11.84 12.87 16.22
C LEU A 103 -12.28 14.33 16.16
N GLN A 104 -11.46 15.14 15.51
CA GLN A 104 -11.78 16.52 15.14
C GLN A 104 -11.55 16.65 13.63
N LEU A 105 -12.46 16.08 12.86
CA LEU A 105 -12.39 16.01 11.41
C LEU A 105 -13.66 16.62 10.82
N ASN A 106 -13.51 17.29 9.68
CA ASN A 106 -14.66 17.75 8.91
C ASN A 106 -15.43 16.57 8.31
N PRO A 107 -16.74 16.71 8.03
CA PRO A 107 -17.49 15.68 7.33
C PRO A 107 -16.80 15.26 6.04
N GLY A 108 -16.71 13.95 5.82
CA GLY A 108 -16.00 13.41 4.67
C GLY A 108 -15.63 11.94 4.78
N ILE A 109 -14.87 11.48 3.78
CA ILE A 109 -14.36 10.10 3.72
C ILE A 109 -12.87 10.11 4.04
N TYR A 110 -12.50 9.26 4.97
CA TYR A 110 -11.15 9.07 5.44
C TYR A 110 -10.78 7.58 5.42
N PHE A 111 -9.50 7.31 5.59
CA PHE A 111 -8.98 5.97 5.82
C PHE A 111 -8.18 5.98 7.12
N ILE A 112 -8.46 5.01 7.98
CA ILE A 112 -7.64 4.73 9.15
C ILE A 112 -6.74 3.56 8.78
N SER A 113 -5.45 3.68 9.08
CA SER A 113 -4.49 2.60 9.00
C SER A 113 -3.79 2.38 10.33
N VAL A 114 -3.64 1.12 10.70
CA VAL A 114 -2.82 0.71 11.85
C VAL A 114 -1.65 -0.08 11.30
N THR A 115 -0.45 0.32 11.66
CA THR A 115 0.80 -0.32 11.22
C THR A 115 1.63 -0.66 12.46
N GLU A 116 2.00 -1.91 12.58
CA GLU A 116 2.94 -2.42 13.59
C GLU A 116 3.99 -3.26 12.87
N LYS A 117 5.27 -2.88 12.96
CA LYS A 117 6.37 -3.47 12.17
C LYS A 117 6.01 -3.57 10.67
N ALA A 118 5.98 -4.79 10.13
CA ALA A 118 5.61 -5.06 8.75
C ALA A 118 4.10 -5.29 8.53
N LYS A 119 3.30 -5.38 9.62
CA LYS A 119 1.87 -5.64 9.54
C LYS A 119 1.09 -4.34 9.41
N THR A 120 0.18 -4.26 8.45
CA THR A 120 -0.68 -3.09 8.24
C THR A 120 -2.11 -3.53 7.97
N SER A 121 -3.05 -2.90 8.64
CA SER A 121 -4.48 -3.02 8.34
C SER A 121 -5.09 -1.65 8.10
N LYS A 122 -6.02 -1.55 7.15
CA LYS A 122 -6.64 -0.29 6.74
C LYS A 122 -8.16 -0.42 6.66
N LYS A 123 -8.86 0.62 7.09
CA LYS A 123 -10.32 0.67 7.04
C LYS A 123 -10.82 2.05 6.62
N LYS A 124 -11.90 2.07 5.83
CA LYS A 124 -12.63 3.29 5.47
C LYS A 124 -13.39 3.82 6.69
N LEU A 125 -13.36 5.13 6.90
CA LEU A 125 -14.10 5.87 7.92
C LEU A 125 -14.92 6.96 7.24
N ILE A 126 -16.18 7.09 7.62
CA ILE A 126 -17.09 8.14 7.17
C ILE A 126 -17.39 9.04 8.36
N ILE A 127 -17.19 10.35 8.20
CA ILE A 127 -17.52 11.39 9.20
C ILE A 127 -18.70 12.21 8.67
N PHE A 128 -19.66 12.52 9.54
CA PHE A 128 -20.87 13.32 9.22
C PHE A 128 -21.11 14.46 10.21
#